data_b6e55dea3e53ad1aab9ef3490d39477a
#
_entry.id   b6e55dea3e53ad1aab9ef3490d39477a
#
_cell.length_a   1.000
_cell.length_b   1.000
_cell.length_c   1.000
_cell.angle_alpha   90.00
_cell.angle_beta   90.00
_cell.angle_gamma   90.00
#
_symmetry.space_group_name_H-M   'P 1'
#
loop_
_entity.id
_entity.type
_entity.pdbx_description
1 polymer ?
#
loop_
_entity_poly.entity_id
_entity_poly.type
_entity_poly.pdbx_seq_one_letter_code
_entity_poly.pdbx_strand_id
1 'polypeptide(L)'
;LGGSGTGKSTRLYQMIVERSIQFPDEKTLLIVPEQKTMQAQKNIVMHHPRHGVMNVDVLSFERLAYRIFEELGLNQKEILEDTGKSMIIRRILTEHEEKLSAFRGNIRKKGFVDEVKSMLSELLQYGVTPDILRKRSMEMGTESVLYAKLQDITVIYEAFLDRIHEKYMTT
;
A
#
# COMPACT_ATOMS: atom_id res chain seq x y z
N LEU A 1 9.61 26.70 -6.93
CA LEU A 1 8.54 26.74 -5.93
C LEU A 1 7.50 27.78 -6.34
N GLY A 2 6.21 27.52 -6.11
CA GLY A 2 5.11 28.44 -6.44
C GLY A 2 3.80 27.99 -5.81
N GLY A 3 2.88 28.92 -5.55
CA GLY A 3 1.55 28.68 -5.00
C GLY A 3 0.65 27.82 -5.92
N SER A 4 -0.55 27.51 -5.48
CA SER A 4 -1.55 26.84 -6.32
C SER A 4 -1.91 27.74 -7.51
N GLY A 5 -2.15 27.16 -8.69
CA GLY A 5 -2.55 27.91 -9.90
C GLY A 5 -1.42 28.64 -10.67
N THR A 6 -0.16 28.56 -10.22
CA THR A 6 0.98 29.25 -10.88
C THR A 6 1.53 28.56 -12.13
N GLY A 7 0.81 27.60 -12.72
CA GLY A 7 1.21 26.93 -13.96
C GLY A 7 2.34 25.91 -13.84
N LYS A 8 2.72 25.46 -12.61
CA LYS A 8 3.81 24.50 -12.41
C LYS A 8 3.62 23.20 -13.18
N SER A 9 2.43 22.62 -13.13
CA SER A 9 2.14 21.37 -13.84
C SER A 9 2.19 21.54 -15.34
N THR A 10 1.66 22.66 -15.87
CA THR A 10 1.73 22.99 -17.29
C THR A 10 3.18 23.10 -17.75
N ARG A 11 4.01 23.82 -16.99
CA ARG A 11 5.44 23.94 -17.29
C ARG A 11 6.15 22.59 -17.25
N LEU A 12 5.83 21.74 -16.28
CA LEU A 12 6.39 20.40 -16.19
C LEU A 12 6.03 19.55 -17.43
N TYR A 13 4.76 19.55 -17.85
CA TYR A 13 4.35 18.81 -19.05
C TYR A 13 5.03 19.33 -20.31
N GLN A 14 5.19 20.66 -20.45
CA GLN A 14 5.96 21.23 -21.56
C GLN A 14 7.41 20.76 -21.56
N MET A 15 8.10 20.80 -20.43
CA MET A 15 9.48 20.32 -20.30
C MET A 15 9.61 18.84 -20.66
N ILE A 16 8.66 17.99 -20.24
CA ILE A 16 8.64 16.57 -20.57
C ILE A 16 8.47 16.37 -22.07
N VAL A 17 7.55 17.09 -22.68
CA VAL A 17 7.32 17.03 -24.13
C VAL A 17 8.54 17.54 -24.92
N GLU A 18 9.12 18.67 -24.54
CA GLU A 18 10.36 19.19 -25.14
C GLU A 18 11.48 18.14 -25.07
N ARG A 19 11.68 17.52 -23.89
CA ARG A 19 12.70 16.47 -23.71
C ARG A 19 12.40 15.23 -24.55
N SER A 20 11.15 14.79 -24.62
CA SER A 20 10.77 13.61 -25.39
C SER A 20 11.01 13.78 -26.89
N ILE A 21 10.92 14.99 -27.39
CA ILE A 21 11.21 15.35 -28.80
C ILE A 21 12.72 15.43 -29.03
N GLN A 22 13.44 16.04 -28.09
CA GLN A 22 14.88 16.26 -28.21
C GLN A 22 15.68 14.95 -28.06
N PHE A 23 15.20 14.02 -27.24
CA PHE A 23 15.86 12.74 -26.96
C PHE A 23 14.88 11.56 -27.15
N PRO A 24 14.54 11.19 -28.39
CA PRO A 24 13.51 10.19 -28.68
C PRO A 24 13.86 8.78 -28.19
N ASP A 25 15.14 8.48 -28.06
CA ASP A 25 15.62 7.18 -27.57
C ASP A 25 15.70 7.07 -26.04
N GLU A 26 15.54 8.19 -25.34
CA GLU A 26 15.53 8.21 -23.86
C GLU A 26 14.11 8.03 -23.34
N LYS A 27 13.93 7.07 -22.42
CA LYS A 27 12.66 6.92 -21.70
C LYS A 27 12.59 7.91 -20.53
N THR A 28 11.49 8.65 -20.47
CA THR A 28 11.17 9.57 -19.38
C THR A 28 10.05 8.96 -18.55
N LEU A 29 10.24 8.89 -17.22
CA LEU A 29 9.22 8.45 -16.28
C LEU A 29 8.63 9.67 -15.56
N LEU A 30 7.30 9.82 -15.60
CA LEU A 30 6.56 10.77 -14.80
C LEU A 30 5.78 10.01 -13.72
N ILE A 31 6.16 10.22 -12.46
CA ILE A 31 5.48 9.60 -11.32
C ILE A 31 4.44 10.57 -10.78
N VAL A 32 3.19 10.10 -10.68
CA VAL A 32 2.04 10.86 -10.19
C VAL A 32 1.17 9.96 -9.27
N PRO A 33 0.32 10.55 -8.40
CA PRO A 33 -0.68 9.77 -7.69
C PRO A 33 -1.57 8.98 -8.66
N GLU A 34 -2.01 7.77 -8.27
CA GLU A 34 -2.79 6.87 -9.16
C GLU A 34 -3.99 7.56 -9.80
N GLN A 35 -4.74 8.34 -9.03
CA GLN A 35 -5.92 9.08 -9.51
C GLN A 35 -5.58 10.16 -10.57
N LYS A 36 -4.31 10.53 -10.71
CA LYS A 36 -3.84 11.57 -11.65
C LYS A 36 -3.17 11.01 -12.90
N THR A 37 -2.95 9.70 -12.99
CA THR A 37 -2.21 9.07 -14.10
C THR A 37 -2.85 9.36 -15.45
N MET A 38 -4.15 9.11 -15.59
CA MET A 38 -4.89 9.36 -16.84
C MET A 38 -4.90 10.85 -17.22
N GLN A 39 -5.10 11.74 -16.25
CA GLN A 39 -5.08 13.18 -16.50
C GLN A 39 -3.70 13.68 -16.94
N ALA A 40 -2.64 13.16 -16.34
CA ALA A 40 -1.27 13.49 -16.70
C ALA A 40 -0.92 12.99 -18.12
N GLN A 41 -1.29 11.75 -18.46
CA GLN A 41 -1.13 11.20 -19.82
C GLN A 41 -1.84 12.06 -20.86
N LYS A 42 -3.12 12.40 -20.60
CA LYS A 42 -3.89 13.28 -21.49
C LYS A 42 -3.20 14.62 -21.68
N ASN A 43 -2.73 15.24 -20.62
CA ASN A 43 -2.06 16.53 -20.69
C ASN A 43 -0.76 16.47 -21.51
N ILE A 44 0.06 15.42 -21.33
CA ILE A 44 1.29 15.23 -22.13
C ILE A 44 0.95 15.10 -23.62
N VAL A 45 -0.02 14.22 -23.95
CA VAL A 45 -0.45 14.01 -25.35
C VAL A 45 -0.98 15.30 -25.97
N MET A 46 -1.78 16.07 -25.23
CA MET A 46 -2.33 17.35 -25.73
C MET A 46 -1.28 18.43 -25.93
N HIS A 47 -0.18 18.44 -25.16
CA HIS A 47 0.93 19.37 -25.33
C HIS A 47 1.93 18.94 -26.40
N HIS A 48 1.90 17.67 -26.83
CA HIS A 48 2.81 17.16 -27.84
C HIS A 48 2.32 17.52 -29.26
N PRO A 49 3.19 18.08 -30.13
CA PRO A 49 2.80 18.54 -31.48
C PRO A 49 2.16 17.45 -32.36
N ARG A 50 2.54 16.20 -32.15
CA ARG A 50 2.01 15.04 -32.90
C ARG A 50 0.86 14.33 -32.18
N HIS A 51 0.37 14.86 -31.05
CA HIS A 51 -0.66 14.26 -30.21
C HIS A 51 -0.41 12.76 -29.87
N GLY A 52 0.86 12.40 -29.71
CA GLY A 52 1.27 11.04 -29.36
C GLY A 52 2.69 11.04 -28.79
N VAL A 53 2.95 10.23 -27.79
CA VAL A 53 4.26 10.10 -27.13
C VAL A 53 4.53 8.61 -26.91
N MET A 54 5.72 8.14 -27.31
CA MET A 54 6.11 6.74 -27.14
C MET A 54 7.18 6.52 -26.07
N ASN A 55 7.92 7.56 -25.73
CA ASN A 55 9.07 7.50 -24.82
C ASN A 55 8.82 8.18 -23.47
N VAL A 56 7.54 8.44 -23.13
CA VAL A 56 7.13 8.96 -21.81
C VAL A 56 6.15 8.01 -21.16
N ASP A 57 6.53 7.42 -20.05
CA ASP A 57 5.68 6.56 -19.23
C ASP A 57 5.15 7.37 -18.04
N VAL A 58 3.83 7.37 -17.84
CA VAL A 58 3.19 7.98 -16.67
C VAL A 58 2.73 6.88 -15.74
N LEU A 59 3.32 6.81 -14.57
CA LEU A 59 3.12 5.73 -13.61
C LEU A 59 2.78 6.29 -12.23
N SER A 60 2.06 5.51 -11.43
CA SER A 60 2.04 5.69 -9.99
C SER A 60 3.24 4.97 -9.35
N PHE A 61 3.50 5.24 -8.06
CA PHE A 61 4.51 4.50 -7.31
C PHE A 61 4.21 3.00 -7.30
N GLU A 62 2.96 2.63 -7.18
CA GLU A 62 2.52 1.23 -7.18
C GLU A 62 2.84 0.56 -8.53
N ARG A 63 2.47 1.17 -9.64
CA ARG A 63 2.79 0.64 -10.99
C ARG A 63 4.29 0.59 -11.26
N LEU A 64 5.04 1.56 -10.75
CA LEU A 64 6.50 1.53 -10.83
C LEU A 64 7.07 0.34 -10.05
N ALA A 65 6.57 0.09 -8.84
CA ALA A 65 6.99 -1.07 -8.04
C ALA A 65 6.71 -2.39 -8.77
N TYR A 66 5.50 -2.56 -9.34
CA TYR A 66 5.18 -3.75 -10.15
C TYR A 66 6.12 -3.95 -11.31
N ARG A 67 6.42 -2.89 -12.05
CA ARG A 67 7.35 -2.95 -13.18
C ARG A 67 8.75 -3.38 -12.73
N ILE A 68 9.23 -2.85 -11.61
CA ILE A 68 10.52 -3.24 -11.04
C ILE A 68 10.50 -4.72 -10.64
N PHE A 69 9.44 -5.18 -9.98
CA PHE A 69 9.30 -6.60 -9.61
C PHE A 69 9.26 -7.52 -10.83
N GLU A 70 8.57 -7.10 -11.89
CA GLU A 70 8.52 -7.83 -13.15
C GLU A 70 9.90 -7.91 -13.82
N GLU A 71 10.61 -6.79 -13.94
CA GLU A 71 11.95 -6.73 -14.52
C GLU A 71 12.98 -7.54 -13.74
N LEU A 72 12.82 -7.63 -12.40
CA LEU A 72 13.70 -8.42 -11.53
C LEU A 72 13.27 -9.88 -11.37
N GLY A 73 12.18 -10.30 -12.01
CA GLY A 73 11.66 -11.66 -11.89
C GLY A 73 11.11 -11.99 -10.50
N LEU A 74 10.73 -10.98 -9.72
CA LEU A 74 10.22 -11.14 -8.35
C LEU A 74 8.71 -11.44 -8.30
N ASN A 75 8.05 -11.58 -9.45
CA ASN A 75 6.60 -11.81 -9.58
C ASN A 75 6.14 -13.23 -9.18
N GLN A 76 6.84 -13.89 -8.26
CA GLN A 76 6.44 -15.24 -7.80
C GLN A 76 5.32 -15.21 -6.75
N LYS A 77 5.02 -14.06 -6.18
CA LYS A 77 3.99 -13.93 -5.14
C LYS A 77 2.76 -13.20 -5.67
N GLU A 78 1.59 -13.74 -5.40
CA GLU A 78 0.32 -13.07 -5.70
C GLU A 78 0.12 -11.84 -4.81
N ILE A 79 -0.43 -10.78 -5.38
CA ILE A 79 -0.78 -9.59 -4.62
C ILE A 79 -2.04 -9.86 -3.83
N LEU A 80 -1.97 -9.63 -2.53
CA LEU A 80 -3.11 -9.79 -1.66
C LEU A 80 -3.98 -8.53 -1.71
N GLU A 81 -5.04 -8.59 -2.53
CA GLU A 81 -6.03 -7.52 -2.62
C GLU A 81 -6.82 -7.33 -1.32
N ASP A 82 -7.47 -6.19 -1.20
CA ASP A 82 -8.20 -5.76 0.00
C ASP A 82 -9.29 -6.74 0.44
N THR A 83 -9.99 -7.34 -0.52
CA THR A 83 -10.99 -8.39 -0.25
C THR A 83 -10.34 -9.65 0.31
N GLY A 84 -9.21 -10.06 -0.27
CA GLY A 84 -8.42 -11.20 0.20
C GLY A 84 -7.91 -10.99 1.62
N LYS A 85 -7.40 -9.78 1.94
CA LYS A 85 -6.99 -9.41 3.30
C LYS A 85 -8.15 -9.58 4.29
N SER A 86 -9.33 -9.05 3.95
CA SER A 86 -10.52 -9.15 4.81
C SER A 86 -10.96 -10.60 5.04
N MET A 87 -10.87 -11.48 4.02
CA MET A 87 -11.18 -12.90 4.15
C MET A 87 -10.19 -13.63 5.05
N ILE A 88 -8.90 -13.39 4.89
CA ILE A 88 -7.84 -13.98 5.72
C ILE A 88 -8.02 -13.53 7.18
N ILE A 89 -8.21 -12.24 7.42
CA ILE A 89 -8.40 -11.70 8.78
C ILE A 89 -9.64 -12.29 9.43
N ARG A 90 -10.76 -12.38 8.71
CA ARG A 90 -11.99 -13.00 9.24
C ARG A 90 -11.77 -14.43 9.68
N ARG A 91 -11.03 -15.20 8.89
CA ARG A 91 -10.68 -16.58 9.19
C ARG A 91 -9.79 -16.66 10.43
N ILE A 92 -8.75 -15.84 10.52
CA ILE A 92 -7.85 -15.78 11.68
C ILE A 92 -8.64 -15.45 12.96
N LEU A 93 -9.52 -14.45 12.92
CA LEU A 93 -10.35 -14.05 14.05
C LEU A 93 -11.23 -15.20 14.54
N THR A 94 -11.81 -15.98 13.61
CA THR A 94 -12.63 -17.14 13.95
C THR A 94 -11.80 -18.28 14.55
N GLU A 95 -10.65 -18.59 13.97
CA GLU A 95 -9.77 -19.69 14.42
C GLU A 95 -9.11 -19.41 15.78
N HIS A 96 -8.89 -18.13 16.09
CA HIS A 96 -8.24 -17.71 17.33
C HIS A 96 -9.21 -17.10 18.36
N GLU A 97 -10.53 -17.18 18.14
CA GLU A 97 -11.55 -16.56 19.00
C GLU A 97 -11.34 -16.86 20.49
N GLU A 98 -10.97 -18.10 20.83
CA GLU A 98 -10.75 -18.51 22.22
C GLU A 98 -9.50 -17.92 22.86
N LYS A 99 -8.49 -17.55 22.03
CA LYS A 99 -7.24 -16.95 22.50
C LYS A 99 -7.36 -15.43 22.69
N LEU A 100 -8.40 -14.81 22.12
CA LEU A 100 -8.60 -13.37 22.19
C LEU A 100 -9.38 -13.03 23.46
N SER A 101 -8.83 -12.13 24.25
CA SER A 101 -9.44 -11.69 25.52
C SER A 101 -10.22 -10.37 25.36
N ALA A 102 -9.60 -9.35 24.80
CA ALA A 102 -10.19 -8.03 24.64
C ALA A 102 -11.11 -7.94 23.42
N PHE A 103 -10.82 -8.69 22.35
CA PHE A 103 -11.55 -8.61 21.08
C PHE A 103 -12.62 -9.70 20.90
N ARG A 104 -12.65 -10.71 21.72
CA ARG A 104 -13.57 -11.85 21.63
C ARG A 104 -15.03 -11.44 21.41
N GLY A 105 -15.52 -10.44 22.15
CA GLY A 105 -16.89 -9.93 22.02
C GLY A 105 -17.15 -9.04 20.80
N ASN A 106 -16.11 -8.69 20.03
CA ASN A 106 -16.20 -7.78 18.89
C ASN A 106 -16.11 -8.48 17.53
N ILE A 107 -15.63 -9.72 17.48
CA ILE A 107 -15.34 -10.46 16.24
C ILE A 107 -16.49 -10.49 15.27
N ARG A 108 -17.73 -10.59 15.78
CA ARG A 108 -18.97 -10.66 14.97
C ARG A 108 -19.58 -9.29 14.66
N LYS A 109 -19.03 -8.20 15.18
CA LYS A 109 -19.54 -6.86 14.91
C LYS A 109 -19.23 -6.43 13.49
N LYS A 110 -20.19 -5.76 12.85
CA LYS A 110 -20.02 -5.18 11.53
C LYS A 110 -18.88 -4.13 11.58
N GLY A 111 -17.97 -4.20 10.63
CA GLY A 111 -16.83 -3.27 10.53
C GLY A 111 -15.58 -3.68 11.34
N PHE A 112 -15.69 -4.62 12.29
CA PHE A 112 -14.52 -5.01 13.10
C PHE A 112 -13.38 -5.60 12.26
N VAL A 113 -13.70 -6.39 11.24
CA VAL A 113 -12.69 -6.93 10.30
C VAL A 113 -11.97 -5.79 9.58
N ASP A 114 -12.68 -4.73 9.19
CA ASP A 114 -12.09 -3.58 8.50
C ASP A 114 -11.22 -2.74 9.44
N GLU A 115 -11.61 -2.60 10.70
CA GLU A 115 -10.78 -1.96 11.74
C GLU A 115 -9.46 -2.73 11.94
N VAL A 116 -9.54 -4.06 12.08
CA VAL A 116 -8.34 -4.91 12.21
C VAL A 116 -7.49 -4.83 10.95
N LYS A 117 -8.09 -4.86 9.76
CA LYS A 117 -7.38 -4.71 8.48
C LYS A 117 -6.60 -3.39 8.41
N SER A 118 -7.25 -2.28 8.73
CA SER A 118 -6.61 -0.96 8.73
C SER A 118 -5.45 -0.90 9.70
N MET A 119 -5.64 -1.41 10.92
CA MET A 119 -4.60 -1.47 11.94
C MET A 119 -3.41 -2.33 11.49
N LEU A 120 -3.62 -3.52 10.93
CA LEU A 120 -2.54 -4.36 10.43
C LEU A 120 -1.79 -3.69 9.27
N SER A 121 -2.51 -2.99 8.40
CA SER A 121 -1.90 -2.23 7.29
C SER A 121 -1.01 -1.10 7.82
N GLU A 122 -1.44 -0.38 8.85
CA GLU A 122 -0.63 0.64 9.51
C GLU A 122 0.63 0.05 10.17
N LEU A 123 0.49 -1.07 10.90
CA LEU A 123 1.63 -1.75 11.52
C LEU A 123 2.68 -2.15 10.47
N LEU A 124 2.24 -2.71 9.34
CA LEU A 124 3.11 -3.06 8.22
C LEU A 124 3.78 -1.82 7.62
N GLN A 125 3.02 -0.75 7.38
CA GLN A 125 3.51 0.49 6.79
C GLN A 125 4.58 1.16 7.65
N TYR A 126 4.43 1.11 8.97
CA TYR A 126 5.40 1.69 9.90
C TYR A 126 6.50 0.72 10.35
N GLY A 127 6.55 -0.49 9.77
CA GLY A 127 7.56 -1.49 10.11
C GLY A 127 7.47 -1.99 11.56
N VAL A 128 6.29 -1.89 12.17
CA VAL A 128 6.07 -2.40 13.54
C VAL A 128 5.91 -3.91 13.46
N THR A 129 6.81 -4.64 14.09
CA THR A 129 6.78 -6.11 14.14
C THR A 129 5.99 -6.63 15.35
N PRO A 130 5.53 -7.90 15.33
CA PRO A 130 4.91 -8.54 16.50
C PRO A 130 5.79 -8.47 17.75
N ASP A 131 7.12 -8.58 17.62
CA ASP A 131 8.04 -8.48 18.74
C ASP A 131 8.06 -7.10 19.40
N ILE A 132 7.94 -6.04 18.59
CA ILE A 132 7.80 -4.67 19.10
C ILE A 132 6.50 -4.54 19.91
N LEU A 133 5.39 -5.08 19.41
CA LEU A 133 4.10 -5.07 20.10
C LEU A 133 4.19 -5.84 21.42
N ARG A 134 4.82 -7.03 21.41
CA ARG A 134 5.02 -7.87 22.59
C ARG A 134 5.86 -7.15 23.64
N LYS A 135 6.96 -6.51 23.24
CA LYS A 135 7.81 -5.73 24.13
C LYS A 135 7.03 -4.57 24.77
N ARG A 136 6.28 -3.83 23.96
CA ARG A 136 5.46 -2.71 24.45
C ARG A 136 4.36 -3.15 25.40
N SER A 137 3.73 -4.30 25.13
CA SER A 137 2.71 -4.82 26.06
C SER A 137 3.29 -5.16 27.42
N MET A 138 4.52 -5.71 27.48
CA MET A 138 5.19 -6.03 28.75
C MET A 138 5.55 -4.81 29.60
N GLU A 139 5.75 -3.66 28.95
CA GLU A 139 5.99 -2.38 29.64
C GLU A 139 4.72 -1.82 30.31
N MET A 140 3.55 -2.34 29.94
CA MET A 140 2.25 -1.94 30.48
C MET A 140 1.83 -2.99 31.50
N GLY A 141 1.35 -2.57 32.66
CA GLY A 141 0.88 -3.50 33.68
C GLY A 141 -0.16 -4.49 33.14
N THR A 142 -0.05 -5.75 33.54
CA THR A 142 -0.87 -6.87 33.04
C THR A 142 -2.38 -6.73 33.25
N GLU A 143 -2.80 -5.86 34.16
CA GLU A 143 -4.20 -5.54 34.44
C GLU A 143 -4.78 -4.46 33.51
N SER A 144 -3.96 -3.87 32.63
CA SER A 144 -4.39 -2.83 31.70
C SER A 144 -5.22 -3.41 30.55
N VAL A 145 -6.34 -2.76 30.25
CA VAL A 145 -7.14 -3.08 29.03
C VAL A 145 -6.28 -2.95 27.77
N LEU A 146 -5.32 -2.03 27.77
CA LEU A 146 -4.40 -1.85 26.64
C LEU A 146 -3.44 -3.02 26.51
N TYR A 147 -2.96 -3.61 27.60
CA TYR A 147 -2.18 -4.84 27.59
C TYR A 147 -2.94 -5.95 26.88
N ALA A 148 -4.18 -6.23 27.29
CA ALA A 148 -5.01 -7.25 26.67
C ALA A 148 -5.25 -7.03 25.17
N LYS A 149 -5.48 -5.76 24.77
CA LYS A 149 -5.63 -5.40 23.34
C LYS A 149 -4.34 -5.63 22.56
N LEU A 150 -3.19 -5.25 23.08
CA LEU A 150 -1.90 -5.45 22.41
C LEU A 150 -1.56 -6.94 22.26
N GLN A 151 -1.90 -7.78 23.26
CA GLN A 151 -1.76 -9.23 23.17
C GLN A 151 -2.62 -9.80 22.03
N ASP A 152 -3.90 -9.42 21.98
CA ASP A 152 -4.81 -9.88 20.94
C ASP A 152 -4.33 -9.42 19.54
N ILE A 153 -3.88 -8.16 19.41
CA ILE A 153 -3.31 -7.64 18.16
C ILE A 153 -2.08 -8.47 17.76
N THR A 154 -1.20 -8.77 18.70
CA THR A 154 0.01 -9.56 18.42
C THR A 154 -0.34 -10.95 17.89
N VAL A 155 -1.30 -11.65 18.52
CA VAL A 155 -1.78 -12.96 18.06
C VAL A 155 -2.34 -12.90 16.64
N ILE A 156 -3.18 -11.90 16.36
CA ILE A 156 -3.80 -11.73 15.04
C ILE A 156 -2.73 -11.42 14.00
N TYR A 157 -1.79 -10.54 14.34
CA TYR A 157 -0.76 -10.08 13.42
C TYR A 157 0.24 -11.20 13.07
N GLU A 158 0.68 -12.00 14.04
CA GLU A 158 1.51 -13.18 13.81
C GLU A 158 0.82 -14.16 12.87
N ALA A 159 -0.44 -14.53 13.17
CA ALA A 159 -1.21 -15.44 12.34
C ALA A 159 -1.44 -14.87 10.92
N PHE A 160 -1.55 -13.55 10.78
CA PHE A 160 -1.67 -12.91 9.48
C PHE A 160 -0.36 -12.98 8.69
N LEU A 161 0.77 -12.65 9.32
CA LEU A 161 2.09 -12.73 8.69
C LEU A 161 2.43 -14.15 8.24
N ASP A 162 2.16 -15.15 9.07
CA ASP A 162 2.39 -16.57 8.72
C ASP A 162 1.59 -16.97 7.47
N ARG A 163 0.34 -16.50 7.34
CA ARG A 163 -0.50 -16.82 6.18
C ARG A 163 -0.10 -16.16 4.89
N ILE A 164 0.46 -14.94 4.98
CA ILE A 164 0.85 -14.20 3.77
C ILE A 164 2.29 -14.48 3.36
N HIS A 165 3.16 -14.89 4.28
CA HIS A 165 4.61 -14.96 4.06
C HIS A 165 5.01 -15.86 2.91
N GLU A 166 4.34 -16.98 2.71
CA GLU A 166 4.70 -17.96 1.69
C GLU A 166 4.07 -17.66 0.31
N LYS A 167 2.91 -17.02 0.27
CA LYS A 167 2.07 -16.98 -0.93
C LYS A 167 1.81 -15.58 -1.48
N TYR A 168 1.77 -14.57 -0.63
CA TYR A 168 1.31 -13.23 -1.02
C TYR A 168 2.37 -12.16 -0.79
N MET A 169 2.30 -11.09 -1.62
CA MET A 169 2.85 -9.77 -1.29
C MET A 169 1.74 -8.88 -0.79
N THR A 170 1.99 -8.12 0.27
CA THR A 170 1.07 -7.08 0.73
C THR A 170 1.53 -5.73 0.22
N THR A 171 0.60 -4.99 -0.33
CA THR A 171 0.75 -3.56 -0.63
C THR A 171 0.34 -2.75 0.60
#